data_df58444159b21e27744df26e3961c6c5
#
_entry.id   df58444159b21e27744df26e3961c6c5
#
_cell.length_a   1.000
_cell.length_b   1.000
_cell.length_c   1.000
_cell.angle_alpha   90.00
_cell.angle_beta   90.00
_cell.angle_gamma   90.00
#
_symmetry.space_group_name_H-M   'P 1'
#
loop_
_entity.id
_entity.type
_entity.pdbx_description
1 polymer ?
#
loop_
_entity_poly.entity_id
_entity_poly.type
_entity_poly.pdbx_seq_one_letter_code
_entity_poly.pdbx_strand_id
1 'polypeptide(L)'
;MSEAQTPRTPDTGAQERPRETPWETPVVAVVVTHNRLALLKTCLAAIHGQEPRPDRIVVVDNGSSDGTAEWLAEQRAVMPKLLVVRQANIGSAGAYHTAFATALELGARWIWSTDDDGIPAPGALAELLRQGERHDLDLVGPTVVAAEDRGDLAFTMQGFTKADAFTAAAQDGIVPGAIALFNGTLLRRRVFERIGNIKREMFIWGDEWEFTLRARRAGLRDGTAVHALHVHPRNRRTQRPLAGGFLGTIEEMPENRAPYFFRNMGYIHATYERKSIARMMVKYTLYYLLHRRADVKGLRGFWTHYRAGLQNRYPQDLQASPTAAAPVAASGAPPQSFPKSV
;
A
#
# COMPACT_ATOMS: atom_id res chain seq x y z
N MET A 1 19.47 -54.27 -57.73
CA MET A 1 18.69 -52.99 -57.65
C MET A 1 18.66 -52.57 -56.16
N SER A 2 19.55 -51.67 -55.84
CA SER A 2 19.75 -51.20 -54.46
C SER A 2 19.13 -49.78 -54.34
N GLU A 3 18.09 -49.65 -53.56
CA GLU A 3 17.47 -48.32 -53.25
C GLU A 3 18.31 -47.58 -52.21
N ALA A 4 18.79 -46.41 -52.62
CA ALA A 4 19.53 -45.50 -51.74
C ALA A 4 18.56 -44.78 -50.83
N GLN A 5 18.72 -44.93 -49.52
CA GLN A 5 18.04 -44.15 -48.51
C GLN A 5 18.69 -42.76 -48.34
N THR A 6 17.94 -41.71 -48.60
CA THR A 6 18.31 -40.30 -48.36
C THR A 6 18.27 -40.00 -46.84
N PRO A 7 19.28 -39.34 -46.26
CA PRO A 7 19.24 -38.95 -44.83
C PRO A 7 18.28 -37.76 -44.60
N ARG A 8 17.38 -37.91 -43.61
CA ARG A 8 16.54 -36.82 -43.12
C ARG A 8 17.39 -35.82 -42.31
N THR A 9 17.39 -34.57 -42.70
CA THR A 9 17.91 -33.43 -41.93
C THR A 9 17.08 -33.25 -40.69
N PRO A 10 17.69 -32.97 -39.49
CA PRO A 10 16.93 -32.61 -38.28
C PRO A 10 16.38 -31.22 -38.44
N ASP A 11 15.09 -31.10 -38.18
CA ASP A 11 14.35 -29.84 -38.07
C ASP A 11 14.82 -29.07 -36.83
N THR A 12 15.72 -28.08 -37.02
CA THR A 12 16.19 -27.13 -36.01
C THR A 12 15.42 -25.83 -36.15
N GLY A 13 14.18 -25.82 -35.76
CA GLY A 13 13.27 -24.65 -35.85
C GLY A 13 12.46 -24.35 -34.61
N ALA A 14 12.95 -24.67 -33.42
CA ALA A 14 12.40 -24.03 -32.22
C ALA A 14 12.96 -22.60 -32.11
N GLN A 15 12.30 -21.64 -32.76
CA GLN A 15 12.52 -20.23 -32.50
C GLN A 15 12.19 -19.99 -31.01
N GLU A 16 13.24 -19.89 -30.17
CA GLU A 16 13.10 -19.29 -28.84
C GLU A 16 12.50 -17.90 -29.01
N ARG A 17 11.26 -17.73 -28.54
CA ARG A 17 10.70 -16.38 -28.41
C ARG A 17 11.69 -15.57 -27.57
N PRO A 18 12.07 -14.35 -28.02
CA PRO A 18 12.90 -13.47 -27.19
C PRO A 18 12.28 -13.37 -25.81
N ARG A 19 13.04 -13.58 -24.76
CA ARG A 19 12.58 -13.31 -23.39
C ARG A 19 12.28 -11.82 -23.34
N GLU A 20 10.97 -11.48 -23.22
CA GLU A 20 10.54 -10.11 -22.99
C GLU A 20 11.34 -9.56 -21.81
N THR A 21 12.06 -8.47 -22.01
CA THR A 21 12.77 -7.80 -20.93
C THR A 21 11.73 -7.35 -19.89
N PRO A 22 12.00 -7.37 -18.57
CA PRO A 22 11.03 -7.00 -17.53
C PRO A 22 10.37 -5.63 -17.73
N TRP A 23 11.00 -4.73 -18.48
CA TRP A 23 10.53 -3.38 -18.82
C TRP A 23 9.68 -3.26 -20.10
N GLU A 24 9.43 -4.36 -20.81
CA GLU A 24 8.46 -4.38 -21.93
C GLU A 24 7.01 -4.59 -21.48
N THR A 25 6.80 -4.72 -20.18
CA THR A 25 5.46 -4.97 -19.61
C THR A 25 4.87 -3.67 -19.08
N PRO A 26 3.61 -3.30 -19.45
CA PRO A 26 3.00 -2.05 -19.03
C PRO A 26 2.95 -1.90 -17.50
N VAL A 27 3.66 -0.88 -16.99
CA VAL A 27 3.64 -0.47 -15.58
C VAL A 27 2.86 0.81 -15.44
N VAL A 28 1.82 0.81 -14.61
CA VAL A 28 1.06 2.00 -14.25
C VAL A 28 1.33 2.34 -12.79
N ALA A 29 1.98 3.48 -12.53
CA ALA A 29 2.09 4.00 -11.18
C ALA A 29 0.78 4.67 -10.76
N VAL A 30 0.35 4.46 -9.52
CA VAL A 30 -0.85 5.08 -8.95
C VAL A 30 -0.50 5.81 -7.67
N VAL A 31 -0.99 7.05 -7.55
CA VAL A 31 -0.81 7.91 -6.37
C VAL A 31 -2.17 8.44 -5.94
N VAL A 32 -2.49 8.34 -4.66
CA VAL A 32 -3.68 8.95 -4.07
C VAL A 32 -3.26 10.15 -3.24
N THR A 33 -3.96 11.27 -3.38
CA THR A 33 -3.68 12.50 -2.62
C THR A 33 -4.94 13.18 -2.12
N HIS A 34 -4.81 13.89 -0.99
CA HIS A 34 -5.83 14.77 -0.44
C HIS A 34 -5.21 15.86 0.42
N ASN A 35 -5.24 17.13 -0.05
CA ASN A 35 -4.73 18.30 0.67
C ASN A 35 -3.26 18.16 1.12
N ARG A 36 -2.38 17.67 0.23
CA ARG A 36 -0.95 17.43 0.48
C ARG A 36 -0.06 17.82 -0.71
N LEU A 37 -0.36 18.97 -1.34
CA LEU A 37 0.32 19.40 -2.57
C LEU A 37 1.84 19.36 -2.49
N ALA A 38 2.44 19.81 -1.37
CA ALA A 38 3.89 19.86 -1.22
C ALA A 38 4.53 18.45 -1.24
N LEU A 39 3.90 17.48 -0.59
CA LEU A 39 4.35 16.08 -0.55
C LEU A 39 4.17 15.42 -1.92
N LEU A 40 3.01 15.62 -2.55
CA LEU A 40 2.71 15.11 -3.87
C LEU A 40 3.74 15.54 -4.91
N LYS A 41 4.19 16.81 -4.88
CA LYS A 41 5.22 17.32 -5.79
C LYS A 41 6.51 16.49 -5.70
N THR A 42 6.95 16.21 -4.49
CA THR A 42 8.18 15.42 -4.25
C THR A 42 7.99 13.96 -4.67
N CYS A 43 6.86 13.36 -4.32
CA CYS A 43 6.52 11.99 -4.70
C CYS A 43 6.49 11.83 -6.24
N LEU A 44 5.78 12.70 -6.95
CA LEU A 44 5.67 12.62 -8.41
C LEU A 44 7.01 12.85 -9.11
N ALA A 45 7.85 13.75 -8.62
CA ALA A 45 9.20 13.94 -9.15
C ALA A 45 10.03 12.67 -9.01
N ALA A 46 9.97 11.97 -7.87
CA ALA A 46 10.68 10.71 -7.64
C ALA A 46 10.16 9.56 -8.51
N ILE A 47 8.85 9.47 -8.73
CA ILE A 47 8.24 8.49 -9.64
C ILE A 47 8.64 8.78 -11.10
N HIS A 48 8.56 10.04 -11.52
CA HIS A 48 8.93 10.43 -12.88
C HIS A 48 10.42 10.25 -13.18
N GLY A 49 11.27 10.35 -12.15
CA GLY A 49 12.72 10.15 -12.24
C GLY A 49 13.20 8.70 -12.21
N GLN A 50 12.31 7.72 -12.18
CA GLN A 50 12.71 6.30 -12.23
C GLN A 50 13.24 5.88 -13.60
N GLU A 51 14.16 4.91 -13.60
CA GLU A 51 14.65 4.22 -14.79
C GLU A 51 14.57 2.70 -14.55
N PRO A 52 13.71 1.97 -15.30
CA PRO A 52 12.74 2.47 -16.30
C PRO A 52 11.64 3.33 -15.67
N ARG A 53 11.09 4.24 -16.47
CA ARG A 53 9.90 5.04 -16.07
C ARG A 53 8.65 4.19 -16.19
N PRO A 54 7.65 4.40 -15.30
CA PRO A 54 6.34 3.80 -15.52
C PRO A 54 5.72 4.30 -16.85
N ASP A 55 4.93 3.45 -17.51
CA ASP A 55 4.30 3.76 -18.79
C ASP A 55 3.21 4.82 -18.65
N ARG A 56 2.56 4.86 -17.50
CA ARG A 56 1.57 5.85 -17.09
C ARG A 56 1.70 6.17 -15.62
N ILE A 57 1.27 7.36 -15.24
CA ILE A 57 1.11 7.77 -13.83
C ILE A 57 -0.34 8.20 -13.67
N VAL A 58 -1.08 7.55 -12.79
CA VAL A 58 -2.44 7.91 -12.42
C VAL A 58 -2.41 8.59 -11.06
N VAL A 59 -2.86 9.84 -10.98
CA VAL A 59 -3.06 10.54 -9.71
C VAL A 59 -4.54 10.67 -9.45
N VAL A 60 -5.00 10.17 -8.32
CA VAL A 60 -6.37 10.39 -7.84
C VAL A 60 -6.35 11.53 -6.83
N ASP A 61 -6.85 12.70 -7.25
CA ASP A 61 -7.14 13.82 -6.34
C ASP A 61 -8.49 13.55 -5.65
N ASN A 62 -8.40 13.15 -4.40
CA ASN A 62 -9.56 12.73 -3.60
C ASN A 62 -10.24 13.92 -2.91
N GLY A 63 -10.49 15.00 -3.68
CA GLY A 63 -11.21 16.18 -3.25
C GLY A 63 -10.34 17.21 -2.52
N SER A 64 -9.16 17.50 -3.05
CA SER A 64 -8.29 18.54 -2.50
C SER A 64 -8.82 19.97 -2.75
N SER A 65 -8.45 20.87 -1.83
CA SER A 65 -8.79 22.31 -1.84
C SER A 65 -7.55 23.21 -1.63
N ASP A 66 -6.34 22.65 -1.69
CA ASP A 66 -5.07 23.31 -1.39
C ASP A 66 -4.29 23.73 -2.64
N GLY A 67 -4.94 23.80 -3.82
CA GLY A 67 -4.30 24.10 -5.11
C GLY A 67 -3.75 22.85 -5.82
N THR A 68 -4.00 21.66 -5.29
CA THR A 68 -3.54 20.40 -5.92
C THR A 68 -4.10 20.22 -7.33
N ALA A 69 -5.39 20.50 -7.54
CA ALA A 69 -6.04 20.30 -8.84
C ALA A 69 -5.46 21.20 -9.92
N GLU A 70 -5.25 22.46 -9.60
CA GLU A 70 -4.67 23.48 -10.49
C GLU A 70 -3.24 23.09 -10.87
N TRP A 71 -2.42 22.73 -9.88
CA TRP A 71 -1.06 22.30 -10.12
C TRP A 71 -1.00 21.00 -10.96
N LEU A 72 -1.86 20.03 -10.72
CA LEU A 72 -1.91 18.79 -11.54
C LEU A 72 -2.30 19.07 -12.98
N ALA A 73 -3.19 20.06 -13.23
CA ALA A 73 -3.54 20.48 -14.59
C ALA A 73 -2.32 21.05 -15.34
N GLU A 74 -1.47 21.85 -14.67
CA GLU A 74 -0.20 22.35 -15.22
C GLU A 74 0.79 21.22 -15.50
N GLN A 75 0.89 20.23 -14.60
CA GLN A 75 1.82 19.10 -14.76
C GLN A 75 1.52 18.23 -15.98
N ARG A 76 0.29 18.16 -16.44
CA ARG A 76 -0.07 17.40 -17.67
C ARG A 76 0.67 17.90 -18.91
N ALA A 77 1.05 19.17 -18.97
CA ALA A 77 1.82 19.74 -20.07
C ALA A 77 3.26 19.22 -20.11
N VAL A 78 3.86 18.98 -18.94
CA VAL A 78 5.27 18.54 -18.81
C VAL A 78 5.41 17.03 -18.57
N MET A 79 4.34 16.37 -18.16
CA MET A 79 4.24 14.91 -17.97
C MET A 79 3.12 14.33 -18.86
N PRO A 80 3.33 14.08 -20.15
CA PRO A 80 2.27 13.63 -21.08
C PRO A 80 1.70 12.25 -20.73
N LYS A 81 2.40 11.48 -19.87
CA LYS A 81 1.96 10.18 -19.37
C LYS A 81 1.14 10.29 -18.07
N LEU A 82 0.91 11.50 -17.55
CA LEU A 82 0.12 11.76 -16.35
C LEU A 82 -1.38 11.78 -16.66
N LEU A 83 -2.13 10.92 -15.99
CA LEU A 83 -3.60 10.94 -15.95
C LEU A 83 -4.06 11.38 -14.55
N VAL A 84 -4.92 12.38 -14.51
CA VAL A 84 -5.51 12.89 -13.25
C VAL A 84 -6.98 12.53 -13.20
N VAL A 85 -7.38 11.86 -12.12
CA VAL A 85 -8.78 11.57 -11.79
C VAL A 85 -9.15 12.41 -10.58
N ARG A 86 -10.14 13.28 -10.71
CA ARG A 86 -10.66 14.09 -9.60
C ARG A 86 -11.99 13.55 -9.14
N GLN A 87 -12.15 13.39 -7.82
CA GLN A 87 -13.39 12.91 -7.21
C GLN A 87 -13.64 13.59 -5.86
N ALA A 88 -14.84 13.48 -5.32
CA ALA A 88 -15.11 13.85 -3.93
C ALA A 88 -14.31 12.95 -2.97
N ASN A 89 -14.02 13.43 -1.76
CA ASN A 89 -13.35 12.62 -0.77
C ASN A 89 -14.22 11.44 -0.31
N ILE A 90 -13.87 10.25 -0.78
CA ILE A 90 -14.51 8.97 -0.43
C ILE A 90 -13.59 8.05 0.39
N GLY A 91 -12.60 8.65 1.07
CA GLY A 91 -11.59 7.94 1.86
C GLY A 91 -10.46 7.37 1.01
N SER A 92 -9.36 6.95 1.67
CA SER A 92 -8.20 6.37 0.98
C SER A 92 -8.57 5.08 0.25
N ALA A 93 -9.35 4.20 0.89
CA ALA A 93 -9.81 2.94 0.30
C ALA A 93 -10.61 3.16 -0.99
N GLY A 94 -11.51 4.16 -1.00
CA GLY A 94 -12.28 4.54 -2.19
C GLY A 94 -11.40 5.12 -3.29
N ALA A 95 -10.43 5.95 -2.93
CA ALA A 95 -9.51 6.56 -3.89
C ALA A 95 -8.56 5.52 -4.50
N TYR A 96 -8.03 4.58 -3.72
CA TYR A 96 -7.25 3.46 -4.26
C TYR A 96 -8.10 2.52 -5.11
N HIS A 97 -9.38 2.30 -4.76
CA HIS A 97 -10.28 1.56 -5.62
C HIS A 97 -10.40 2.19 -7.01
N THR A 98 -10.56 3.50 -7.09
CA THR A 98 -10.58 4.26 -8.34
C THR A 98 -9.24 4.16 -9.08
N ALA A 99 -8.13 4.36 -8.36
CA ALA A 99 -6.77 4.32 -8.92
C ALA A 99 -6.46 2.95 -9.56
N PHE A 100 -6.75 1.86 -8.85
CA PHE A 100 -6.53 0.51 -9.35
C PHE A 100 -7.45 0.17 -10.54
N ALA A 101 -8.73 0.54 -10.48
CA ALA A 101 -9.66 0.36 -11.61
C ALA A 101 -9.15 1.07 -12.85
N THR A 102 -8.76 2.34 -12.73
CA THR A 102 -8.19 3.13 -13.83
C THR A 102 -6.92 2.51 -14.40
N ALA A 103 -6.00 2.03 -13.54
CA ALA A 103 -4.78 1.38 -14.01
C ALA A 103 -5.07 0.07 -14.77
N LEU A 104 -6.05 -0.71 -14.32
CA LEU A 104 -6.48 -1.93 -15.01
C LEU A 104 -7.12 -1.65 -16.37
N GLU A 105 -7.94 -0.59 -16.48
CA GLU A 105 -8.53 -0.11 -17.73
C GLU A 105 -7.46 0.37 -18.73
N LEU A 106 -6.36 0.96 -18.24
CA LEU A 106 -5.20 1.34 -19.05
C LEU A 106 -4.34 0.15 -19.50
N GLY A 107 -4.72 -1.08 -19.15
CA GLY A 107 -4.01 -2.29 -19.56
C GLY A 107 -2.78 -2.62 -18.72
N ALA A 108 -2.66 -2.08 -17.50
CA ALA A 108 -1.54 -2.37 -16.63
C ALA A 108 -1.34 -3.88 -16.45
N ARG A 109 -0.11 -4.37 -16.64
CA ARG A 109 0.33 -5.69 -16.21
C ARG A 109 0.85 -5.66 -14.77
N TRP A 110 1.48 -4.53 -14.41
CA TRP A 110 1.90 -4.20 -13.08
C TRP A 110 1.32 -2.85 -12.65
N ILE A 111 0.82 -2.76 -11.44
CA ILE A 111 0.37 -1.53 -10.81
C ILE A 111 1.32 -1.20 -9.67
N TRP A 112 1.95 -0.02 -9.73
CA TRP A 112 2.86 0.45 -8.72
C TRP A 112 2.17 1.45 -7.80
N SER A 113 1.86 1.03 -6.58
CA SER A 113 1.02 1.76 -5.63
C SER A 113 1.86 2.53 -4.62
N THR A 114 1.62 3.83 -4.47
CA THR A 114 2.28 4.67 -3.47
C THR A 114 1.37 5.76 -2.92
N ASP A 115 1.58 6.13 -1.66
CA ASP A 115 0.97 7.33 -1.05
C ASP A 115 1.72 8.59 -1.48
N ASP A 116 1.09 9.76 -1.34
CA ASP A 116 1.63 11.07 -1.73
C ASP A 116 2.80 11.55 -0.86
N ASP A 117 3.04 10.92 0.30
CA ASP A 117 4.16 11.18 1.21
C ASP A 117 5.28 10.13 1.12
N GLY A 118 5.16 9.20 0.19
CA GLY A 118 6.17 8.19 -0.10
C GLY A 118 7.12 8.61 -1.23
N ILE A 119 8.42 8.35 -1.06
CA ILE A 119 9.47 8.72 -2.02
C ILE A 119 10.26 7.47 -2.39
N PRO A 120 10.05 6.90 -3.59
CA PRO A 120 10.88 5.79 -4.06
C PRO A 120 12.31 6.26 -4.34
N ALA A 121 13.29 5.46 -3.93
CA ALA A 121 14.68 5.70 -4.29
C ALA A 121 14.92 5.51 -5.79
N PRO A 122 15.94 6.13 -6.39
CA PRO A 122 16.36 5.84 -7.76
C PRO A 122 16.59 4.34 -7.95
N GLY A 123 16.04 3.77 -9.04
CA GLY A 123 16.15 2.34 -9.36
C GLY A 123 15.21 1.42 -8.57
N ALA A 124 14.38 1.95 -7.67
CA ALA A 124 13.45 1.13 -6.88
C ALA A 124 12.48 0.34 -7.78
N LEU A 125 11.91 0.96 -8.81
CA LEU A 125 11.01 0.27 -9.74
C LEU A 125 11.71 -0.87 -10.50
N ALA A 126 12.94 -0.63 -10.99
CA ALA A 126 13.73 -1.65 -11.67
C ALA A 126 13.97 -2.88 -10.78
N GLU A 127 14.35 -2.66 -9.52
CA GLU A 127 14.60 -3.72 -8.56
C GLU A 127 13.31 -4.50 -8.21
N LEU A 128 12.19 -3.79 -8.00
CA LEU A 128 10.89 -4.43 -7.75
C LEU A 128 10.45 -5.32 -8.92
N LEU A 129 10.57 -4.83 -10.16
CA LEU A 129 10.26 -5.61 -11.36
C LEU A 129 11.15 -6.85 -11.46
N ARG A 130 12.45 -6.66 -11.29
CA ARG A 130 13.44 -7.75 -11.35
C ARG A 130 13.14 -8.85 -10.33
N GLN A 131 12.86 -8.47 -9.07
CA GLN A 131 12.57 -9.43 -8.02
C GLN A 131 11.19 -10.05 -8.17
N GLY A 132 10.19 -9.26 -8.58
CA GLY A 132 8.85 -9.75 -8.87
C GLY A 132 8.83 -10.85 -9.93
N GLU A 133 9.59 -10.67 -11.01
CA GLU A 133 9.70 -11.70 -12.06
C GLU A 133 10.55 -12.89 -11.61
N ARG A 134 11.72 -12.64 -11.00
CA ARG A 134 12.64 -13.69 -10.57
C ARG A 134 12.00 -14.67 -9.59
N HIS A 135 11.23 -14.19 -8.64
CA HIS A 135 10.61 -14.98 -7.58
C HIS A 135 9.14 -15.29 -7.84
N ASP A 136 8.60 -14.91 -9.01
CA ASP A 136 7.18 -15.04 -9.37
C ASP A 136 6.26 -14.52 -8.27
N LEU A 137 6.56 -13.32 -7.74
CA LEU A 137 5.72 -12.65 -6.73
C LEU A 137 4.52 -11.98 -7.39
N ASP A 138 3.39 -12.01 -6.70
CA ASP A 138 2.17 -11.30 -7.09
C ASP A 138 2.15 -9.87 -6.55
N LEU A 139 2.69 -9.70 -5.34
CA LEU A 139 2.86 -8.42 -4.67
C LEU A 139 4.32 -8.33 -4.20
N VAL A 140 5.04 -7.31 -4.64
CA VAL A 140 6.43 -7.08 -4.24
C VAL A 140 6.60 -5.66 -3.72
N GLY A 141 6.93 -5.53 -2.44
CA GLY A 141 7.16 -4.24 -1.78
C GLY A 141 8.63 -3.88 -1.66
N PRO A 142 8.96 -2.60 -1.48
CA PRO A 142 10.30 -2.16 -1.11
C PRO A 142 10.52 -2.24 0.40
N THR A 143 11.77 -2.13 0.85
CA THR A 143 12.08 -1.77 2.24
C THR A 143 11.68 -0.33 2.48
N VAL A 144 10.73 -0.11 3.38
CA VAL A 144 10.24 1.24 3.69
C VAL A 144 10.97 1.80 4.90
N VAL A 145 11.88 2.74 4.64
CA VAL A 145 12.72 3.37 5.65
C VAL A 145 12.17 4.71 6.11
N ALA A 146 12.44 5.07 7.36
CA ALA A 146 11.98 6.33 7.92
C ALA A 146 12.73 7.52 7.32
N ALA A 147 12.01 8.60 7.00
CA ALA A 147 12.58 9.82 6.45
C ALA A 147 13.53 10.52 7.45
N GLU A 148 13.23 10.39 8.75
CA GLU A 148 13.99 11.01 9.83
C GLU A 148 15.30 10.27 10.13
N ASP A 149 15.32 8.94 9.95
CA ASP A 149 16.52 8.10 10.11
C ASP A 149 16.36 6.85 9.24
N ARG A 150 17.12 6.75 8.17
CA ARG A 150 17.08 5.64 7.21
C ARG A 150 17.60 4.30 7.76
N GLY A 151 18.24 4.30 8.91
CA GLY A 151 18.58 3.08 9.67
C GLY A 151 17.35 2.44 10.32
N ASP A 152 16.25 3.18 10.45
CA ASP A 152 14.98 2.69 10.97
C ASP A 152 13.98 2.39 9.85
N LEU A 153 13.15 1.38 10.04
CA LEU A 153 11.95 1.20 9.23
C LEU A 153 10.91 2.27 9.59
N ALA A 154 10.16 2.75 8.60
CA ALA A 154 9.09 3.74 8.82
C ALA A 154 7.97 3.19 9.71
N PHE A 155 7.76 1.89 9.66
CA PHE A 155 6.86 1.12 10.53
C PHE A 155 7.42 -0.28 10.74
N THR A 156 6.96 -0.96 11.80
CA THR A 156 7.39 -2.33 12.11
C THR A 156 6.94 -3.30 11.01
N MET A 157 7.89 -4.02 10.43
CA MET A 157 7.65 -5.07 9.44
C MET A 157 8.06 -6.42 10.03
N GLN A 158 7.12 -7.34 10.21
CA GLN A 158 7.34 -8.67 10.84
C GLN A 158 8.15 -8.63 12.17
N GLY A 159 7.94 -7.58 12.97
CA GLY A 159 8.65 -7.39 14.24
C GLY A 159 9.98 -6.64 14.12
N PHE A 160 10.52 -6.45 12.93
CA PHE A 160 11.69 -5.63 12.70
C PHE A 160 11.38 -4.14 12.77
N THR A 161 12.28 -3.37 13.36
CA THR A 161 12.23 -1.90 13.42
C THR A 161 13.47 -1.24 12.80
N LYS A 162 14.53 -2.02 12.57
CA LYS A 162 15.78 -1.59 11.95
C LYS A 162 15.92 -2.14 10.54
N ALA A 163 16.36 -1.29 9.60
CA ALA A 163 16.47 -1.65 8.19
C ALA A 163 17.56 -2.70 7.91
N ASP A 164 18.69 -2.61 8.60
CA ASP A 164 19.79 -3.57 8.50
C ASP A 164 19.39 -4.97 8.96
N ALA A 165 18.75 -5.07 10.14
CA ALA A 165 18.24 -6.33 10.68
C ALA A 165 17.18 -6.95 9.77
N PHE A 166 16.29 -6.13 9.19
CA PHE A 166 15.30 -6.58 8.23
C PHE A 166 15.94 -7.08 6.93
N THR A 167 16.94 -6.35 6.42
CA THR A 167 17.69 -6.75 5.22
C THR A 167 18.47 -8.05 5.44
N ALA A 168 19.06 -8.21 6.62
CA ALA A 168 19.79 -9.44 6.97
C ALA A 168 18.89 -10.69 7.05
N ALA A 169 17.58 -10.52 7.28
CA ALA A 169 16.61 -11.63 7.29
C ALA A 169 16.20 -12.10 5.88
N ALA A 170 16.64 -11.42 4.82
CA ALA A 170 16.28 -11.76 3.45
C ALA A 170 16.91 -13.08 2.99
N GLN A 171 16.15 -13.83 2.23
CA GLN A 171 16.62 -14.99 1.50
C GLN A 171 16.59 -14.66 0.00
N ASP A 172 17.76 -14.72 -0.67
CA ASP A 172 17.92 -14.35 -2.07
C ASP A 172 17.32 -12.95 -2.42
N GLY A 173 17.52 -11.98 -1.52
CA GLY A 173 17.07 -10.60 -1.65
C GLY A 173 15.60 -10.34 -1.33
N ILE A 174 14.85 -11.34 -0.84
CA ILE A 174 13.42 -11.24 -0.49
C ILE A 174 13.18 -11.60 0.98
N VAL A 175 12.38 -10.78 1.67
CA VAL A 175 11.70 -11.17 2.93
C VAL A 175 10.26 -11.53 2.57
N PRO A 176 9.89 -12.84 2.60
CA PRO A 176 8.55 -13.27 2.22
C PRO A 176 7.50 -12.84 3.24
N GLY A 177 6.28 -12.56 2.78
CA GLY A 177 5.15 -12.23 3.65
C GLY A 177 5.22 -10.87 4.35
N ALA A 178 6.09 -9.97 3.91
CA ALA A 178 6.24 -8.63 4.45
C ALA A 178 6.03 -7.59 3.34
N ILE A 179 4.92 -6.87 3.36
CA ILE A 179 4.65 -5.75 2.43
C ILE A 179 3.90 -4.62 3.13
N ALA A 180 4.07 -3.42 2.59
CA ALA A 180 3.30 -2.24 2.93
C ALA A 180 2.61 -1.71 1.68
N LEU A 181 1.34 -2.07 1.49
CA LEU A 181 0.62 -2.02 0.21
C LEU A 181 0.71 -0.68 -0.53
N PHE A 182 0.55 0.45 0.17
CA PHE A 182 0.54 1.78 -0.43
C PHE A 182 1.90 2.50 -0.38
N ASN A 183 2.96 1.78 0.02
CA ASN A 183 4.29 2.34 0.18
C ASN A 183 5.26 1.77 -0.86
N GLY A 184 4.97 2.02 -2.12
CA GLY A 184 5.81 1.60 -3.24
C GLY A 184 5.63 0.13 -3.65
N THR A 185 4.55 -0.53 -3.25
CA THR A 185 4.30 -1.94 -3.62
C THR A 185 3.87 -2.06 -5.08
N LEU A 186 4.49 -2.98 -5.78
CA LEU A 186 4.19 -3.37 -7.15
C LEU A 186 3.27 -4.60 -7.13
N LEU A 187 2.11 -4.51 -7.81
CA LEU A 187 1.06 -5.54 -7.83
C LEU A 187 0.86 -6.05 -9.26
N ARG A 188 0.87 -7.36 -9.45
CA ARG A 188 0.50 -7.95 -10.73
C ARG A 188 -1.00 -7.83 -11.00
N ARG A 189 -1.39 -7.65 -12.26
CA ARG A 189 -2.78 -7.66 -12.72
C ARG A 189 -3.56 -8.89 -12.22
N ARG A 190 -2.93 -10.06 -12.21
CA ARG A 190 -3.54 -11.32 -11.75
C ARG A 190 -4.02 -11.27 -10.28
N VAL A 191 -3.50 -10.36 -9.45
CA VAL A 191 -4.01 -10.14 -8.09
C VAL A 191 -5.47 -9.70 -8.16
N PHE A 192 -5.76 -8.69 -8.96
CA PHE A 192 -7.12 -8.15 -9.12
C PHE A 192 -8.06 -9.13 -9.82
N GLU A 193 -7.56 -9.92 -10.77
CA GLU A 193 -8.33 -10.98 -11.44
C GLU A 193 -8.70 -12.09 -10.46
N ARG A 194 -7.84 -12.38 -9.48
CA ARG A 194 -8.04 -13.46 -8.49
C ARG A 194 -8.92 -13.07 -7.31
N ILE A 195 -8.73 -11.85 -6.78
CA ILE A 195 -9.36 -11.43 -5.53
C ILE A 195 -10.23 -10.17 -5.67
N GLY A 196 -10.32 -9.57 -6.85
CA GLY A 196 -11.02 -8.30 -7.07
C GLY A 196 -10.25 -7.10 -6.51
N ASN A 197 -10.88 -5.94 -6.60
CA ASN A 197 -10.30 -4.66 -6.18
C ASN A 197 -10.35 -4.50 -4.64
N ILE A 198 -9.68 -3.44 -4.14
CA ILE A 198 -9.70 -3.07 -2.72
C ILE A 198 -11.12 -2.73 -2.26
N LYS A 199 -11.43 -3.01 -1.00
CA LYS A 199 -12.76 -2.84 -0.43
C LYS A 199 -13.02 -1.38 -0.09
N ARG A 200 -13.59 -0.62 -1.05
CA ARG A 200 -13.82 0.83 -0.95
C ARG A 200 -14.67 1.26 0.26
N GLU A 201 -15.57 0.36 0.73
CA GLU A 201 -16.46 0.62 1.86
C GLU A 201 -15.69 0.78 3.18
N MET A 202 -14.43 0.37 3.23
CA MET A 202 -13.58 0.54 4.41
C MET A 202 -13.22 1.99 4.69
N PHE A 203 -13.30 2.86 3.71
CA PHE A 203 -13.04 4.28 3.77
C PHE A 203 -11.58 4.63 4.14
N ILE A 204 -11.10 4.22 5.30
CA ILE A 204 -9.72 4.45 5.79
C ILE A 204 -9.36 3.41 6.86
N TRP A 205 -8.06 3.01 6.89
CA TRP A 205 -7.47 2.07 7.83
C TRP A 205 -8.03 0.64 7.83
N GLY A 206 -7.16 -0.29 7.63
CA GLY A 206 -7.47 -1.71 7.57
C GLY A 206 -7.78 -2.23 6.18
N ASP A 207 -8.01 -1.35 5.21
CA ASP A 207 -8.21 -1.68 3.79
C ASP A 207 -6.96 -2.36 3.19
N GLU A 208 -5.78 -1.84 3.43
CA GLU A 208 -4.50 -2.44 3.04
C GLU A 208 -4.28 -3.81 3.69
N TRP A 209 -4.64 -3.92 4.98
CA TRP A 209 -4.51 -5.18 5.70
C TRP A 209 -5.50 -6.22 5.21
N GLU A 210 -6.76 -5.85 5.00
CA GLU A 210 -7.78 -6.71 4.43
C GLU A 210 -7.36 -7.24 3.05
N PHE A 211 -6.90 -6.35 2.17
CA PHE A 211 -6.47 -6.73 0.82
C PHE A 211 -5.31 -7.73 0.86
N THR A 212 -4.32 -7.49 1.71
CA THR A 212 -3.16 -8.38 1.89
C THR A 212 -3.57 -9.74 2.46
N LEU A 213 -4.45 -9.78 3.47
CA LEU A 213 -4.95 -11.04 4.04
C LEU A 213 -5.76 -11.82 3.01
N ARG A 214 -6.58 -11.14 2.20
CA ARG A 214 -7.36 -11.75 1.12
C ARG A 214 -6.46 -12.32 0.03
N ALA A 215 -5.40 -11.61 -0.34
CA ALA A 215 -4.41 -12.07 -1.29
C ALA A 215 -3.70 -13.35 -0.80
N ARG A 216 -3.21 -13.34 0.43
CA ARG A 216 -2.55 -14.52 1.05
C ARG A 216 -3.48 -15.71 1.17
N ARG A 217 -4.75 -15.48 1.55
CA ARG A 217 -5.76 -16.55 1.63
C ARG A 217 -6.08 -17.16 0.26
N ALA A 218 -5.94 -16.41 -0.80
CA ALA A 218 -6.08 -16.89 -2.19
C ALA A 218 -4.83 -17.60 -2.73
N GLY A 219 -3.76 -17.71 -1.91
CA GLY A 219 -2.50 -18.35 -2.30
C GLY A 219 -1.59 -17.46 -3.15
N LEU A 220 -1.84 -16.14 -3.20
CA LEU A 220 -0.97 -15.19 -3.87
C LEU A 220 0.31 -14.96 -3.06
N ARG A 221 1.43 -14.80 -3.76
CA ARG A 221 2.76 -14.70 -3.17
C ARG A 221 3.15 -13.24 -2.98
N ASP A 222 3.57 -12.89 -1.77
CA ASP A 222 4.03 -11.54 -1.45
C ASP A 222 5.38 -11.55 -0.74
N GLY A 223 6.12 -10.45 -0.89
CA GLY A 223 7.40 -10.27 -0.23
C GLY A 223 8.01 -8.89 -0.46
N THR A 224 9.01 -8.55 0.35
CA THR A 224 9.79 -7.32 0.23
C THR A 224 11.11 -7.60 -0.49
N ALA A 225 11.36 -6.87 -1.57
CA ALA A 225 12.65 -6.79 -2.24
C ALA A 225 13.54 -5.83 -1.43
N VAL A 226 14.47 -6.39 -0.64
CA VAL A 226 15.19 -5.60 0.38
C VAL A 226 16.11 -4.51 -0.18
N HIS A 227 16.50 -4.61 -1.45
CA HIS A 227 17.34 -3.61 -2.11
C HIS A 227 16.54 -2.52 -2.84
N ALA A 228 15.22 -2.67 -3.00
CA ALA A 228 14.35 -1.58 -3.39
C ALA A 228 14.04 -0.73 -2.17
N LEU A 229 14.38 0.55 -2.19
CA LEU A 229 14.15 1.44 -1.06
C LEU A 229 13.01 2.42 -1.33
N HIS A 230 12.22 2.68 -0.29
CA HIS A 230 11.15 3.66 -0.28
C HIS A 230 11.23 4.47 1.01
N VAL A 231 11.27 5.78 0.92
CA VAL A 231 11.34 6.67 2.09
C VAL A 231 9.94 7.15 2.43
N HIS A 232 9.57 7.03 3.70
CA HIS A 232 8.26 7.47 4.19
C HIS A 232 8.41 8.10 5.59
N PRO A 233 7.63 9.12 5.97
CA PRO A 233 7.65 9.64 7.33
C PRO A 233 7.38 8.54 8.34
N ARG A 234 8.07 8.57 9.49
CA ARG A 234 7.87 7.56 10.53
C ARG A 234 6.40 7.53 10.99
N ASN A 235 5.83 6.35 11.01
CA ASN A 235 4.47 6.18 11.54
C ASN A 235 4.49 6.37 13.07
N ARG A 236 3.96 7.50 13.52
CA ARG A 236 3.86 7.87 14.94
C ARG A 236 2.53 7.44 15.54
N ARG A 237 2.08 6.21 15.28
CA ARG A 237 0.88 5.70 15.95
C ARG A 237 1.12 5.66 17.46
N THR A 238 0.23 6.28 18.21
CA THR A 238 0.33 6.29 19.67
C THR A 238 -0.05 4.92 20.21
N GLN A 239 0.95 4.16 20.62
CA GLN A 239 0.73 2.92 21.35
C GLN A 239 0.71 3.21 22.84
N ARG A 240 -0.36 2.79 23.50
CA ARG A 240 -0.51 2.96 24.95
C ARG A 240 -0.47 1.60 25.65
N PRO A 241 0.42 1.43 26.63
CA PRO A 241 0.43 0.20 27.43
C PRO A 241 -0.84 0.09 28.28
N LEU A 242 -1.48 -1.07 28.26
CA LEU A 242 -2.68 -1.36 29.05
C LEU A 242 -2.29 -2.09 30.34
N ALA A 243 -2.79 -1.61 31.48
CA ALA A 243 -2.42 -2.12 32.82
C ALA A 243 -0.90 -2.21 33.03
N GLY A 244 -0.17 -1.11 32.78
CA GLY A 244 1.30 -1.09 32.89
C GLY A 244 2.04 -1.97 31.88
N GLY A 245 1.36 -2.42 30.81
CA GLY A 245 1.93 -3.33 29.79
C GLY A 245 1.57 -4.80 30.01
N PHE A 246 1.02 -5.19 31.16
CA PHE A 246 0.64 -6.57 31.44
C PHE A 246 -0.37 -7.15 30.42
N LEU A 247 -1.30 -6.30 29.93
CA LEU A 247 -2.26 -6.67 28.88
C LEU A 247 -1.80 -6.25 27.47
N GLY A 248 -0.51 -5.96 27.31
CA GLY A 248 0.10 -5.49 26.10
C GLY A 248 -0.23 -4.02 25.80
N THR A 249 -0.14 -3.62 24.52
CA THR A 249 -0.42 -2.27 24.06
C THR A 249 -1.71 -2.20 23.27
N ILE A 250 -2.35 -1.04 23.25
CA ILE A 250 -3.42 -0.71 22.32
C ILE A 250 -2.99 0.45 21.43
N GLU A 251 -3.56 0.52 20.26
CA GLU A 251 -3.41 1.64 19.36
C GLU A 251 -4.50 2.68 19.67
N GLU A 252 -4.07 3.89 20.03
CA GLU A 252 -4.97 4.98 20.35
C GLU A 252 -5.35 5.70 19.05
N MET A 253 -6.66 5.67 18.74
CA MET A 253 -7.18 6.24 17.51
C MET A 253 -7.76 7.64 17.75
N PRO A 254 -7.52 8.61 16.83
CA PRO A 254 -8.23 9.87 16.83
C PRO A 254 -9.75 9.64 16.81
N GLU A 255 -10.50 10.41 17.57
CA GLU A 255 -11.94 10.20 17.76
C GLU A 255 -12.74 10.19 16.43
N ASN A 256 -12.35 11.06 15.48
CA ASN A 256 -12.97 11.14 14.16
C ASN A 256 -12.66 9.94 13.24
N ARG A 257 -11.64 9.13 13.54
CA ARG A 257 -11.22 7.98 12.75
C ARG A 257 -11.48 6.64 13.45
N ALA A 258 -11.64 6.65 14.77
CA ALA A 258 -11.91 5.47 15.58
C ALA A 258 -13.11 4.62 15.06
N PRO A 259 -14.24 5.22 14.62
CA PRO A 259 -15.36 4.46 14.07
C PRO A 259 -14.99 3.57 12.90
N TYR A 260 -14.20 4.08 11.94
CA TYR A 260 -13.74 3.31 10.77
C TYR A 260 -12.82 2.17 11.20
N PHE A 261 -11.83 2.47 12.05
CA PHE A 261 -10.90 1.47 12.57
C PHE A 261 -11.64 0.32 13.27
N PHE A 262 -12.53 0.61 14.21
CA PHE A 262 -13.26 -0.43 14.93
C PHE A 262 -14.12 -1.28 14.01
N ARG A 263 -14.84 -0.65 13.08
CA ARG A 263 -15.65 -1.36 12.11
C ARG A 263 -14.77 -2.26 11.21
N ASN A 264 -13.68 -1.74 10.67
CA ASN A 264 -12.82 -2.49 9.77
C ASN A 264 -12.13 -3.65 10.49
N MET A 265 -11.68 -3.43 11.76
CA MET A 265 -11.15 -4.52 12.58
C MET A 265 -12.21 -5.59 12.89
N GLY A 266 -13.46 -5.20 13.14
CA GLY A 266 -14.55 -6.14 13.29
C GLY A 266 -14.71 -7.06 12.08
N TYR A 267 -14.72 -6.48 10.88
CA TYR A 267 -14.79 -7.24 9.64
C TYR A 267 -13.58 -8.16 9.44
N ILE A 268 -12.36 -7.64 9.63
CA ILE A 268 -11.11 -8.41 9.48
C ILE A 268 -11.09 -9.59 10.46
N HIS A 269 -11.42 -9.35 11.72
CA HIS A 269 -11.44 -10.41 12.73
C HIS A 269 -12.51 -11.47 12.45
N ALA A 270 -13.71 -11.06 12.03
CA ALA A 270 -14.78 -12.04 11.69
C ALA A 270 -14.39 -12.91 10.49
N THR A 271 -13.70 -12.34 9.52
CA THR A 271 -13.41 -12.99 8.24
C THR A 271 -12.11 -13.78 8.28
N TYR A 272 -11.06 -13.25 8.89
CA TYR A 272 -9.69 -13.78 8.79
C TYR A 272 -9.10 -14.23 10.13
N GLU A 273 -9.45 -13.57 11.25
CA GLU A 273 -8.75 -13.71 12.53
C GLU A 273 -9.69 -13.89 13.72
N ARG A 274 -10.59 -14.85 13.68
CA ARG A 274 -11.63 -15.04 14.72
C ARG A 274 -11.11 -15.10 16.17
N LYS A 275 -9.89 -15.62 16.37
CA LYS A 275 -9.24 -15.67 17.69
C LYS A 275 -8.93 -14.29 18.27
N SER A 276 -8.85 -13.25 17.42
CA SER A 276 -8.60 -11.86 17.82
C SER A 276 -9.83 -11.14 18.36
N ILE A 277 -11.06 -11.66 18.13
CA ILE A 277 -12.31 -11.02 18.56
C ILE A 277 -12.35 -10.80 20.07
N ALA A 278 -12.22 -11.85 20.85
CA ALA A 278 -12.27 -11.76 22.31
C ALA A 278 -11.18 -10.82 22.86
N ARG A 279 -9.95 -10.94 22.33
CA ARG A 279 -8.83 -10.08 22.71
C ARG A 279 -9.12 -8.60 22.42
N MET A 280 -9.66 -8.27 21.26
CA MET A 280 -10.02 -6.89 20.89
C MET A 280 -11.10 -6.35 21.81
N MET A 281 -12.15 -7.12 22.05
CA MET A 281 -13.26 -6.76 22.95
C MET A 281 -12.77 -6.48 24.37
N VAL A 282 -11.98 -7.37 24.95
CA VAL A 282 -11.44 -7.18 26.31
C VAL A 282 -10.52 -5.96 26.36
N LYS A 283 -9.56 -5.85 25.44
CA LYS A 283 -8.59 -4.75 25.44
C LYS A 283 -9.25 -3.38 25.39
N TYR A 284 -10.14 -3.14 24.41
CA TYR A 284 -10.77 -1.81 24.25
C TYR A 284 -11.84 -1.55 25.31
N THR A 285 -12.52 -2.56 25.84
CA THR A 285 -13.40 -2.38 26.99
C THR A 285 -12.59 -1.89 28.22
N LEU A 286 -11.49 -2.58 28.54
CA LEU A 286 -10.62 -2.15 29.64
C LEU A 286 -9.97 -0.80 29.40
N TYR A 287 -9.62 -0.48 28.15
CA TYR A 287 -9.10 0.86 27.81
C TYR A 287 -10.10 1.96 28.15
N TYR A 288 -11.36 1.85 27.71
CA TYR A 288 -12.36 2.88 27.98
C TYR A 288 -12.73 2.95 29.46
N LEU A 289 -12.74 1.83 30.18
CA LEU A 289 -13.04 1.82 31.60
C LEU A 289 -11.89 2.36 32.46
N LEU A 290 -10.65 1.91 32.22
CA LEU A 290 -9.52 2.21 33.10
C LEU A 290 -8.72 3.45 32.65
N HIS A 291 -8.39 3.57 31.36
CA HIS A 291 -7.54 4.66 30.86
C HIS A 291 -8.33 5.90 30.44
N ARG A 292 -9.56 5.73 29.96
CA ARG A 292 -10.46 6.83 29.57
C ARG A 292 -11.43 7.21 30.69
N ARG A 293 -11.14 6.82 31.95
CA ARG A 293 -11.92 7.16 33.16
C ARG A 293 -13.42 6.85 33.01
N ALA A 294 -13.73 5.64 32.58
CA ALA A 294 -15.10 5.15 32.32
C ALA A 294 -15.84 5.98 31.24
N ASP A 295 -15.17 6.26 30.13
CA ASP A 295 -15.80 6.91 28.98
C ASP A 295 -16.84 5.98 28.34
N VAL A 296 -18.07 6.07 28.86
CA VAL A 296 -19.21 5.25 28.41
C VAL A 296 -19.59 5.55 26.96
N LYS A 297 -19.44 6.81 26.51
CA LYS A 297 -19.73 7.20 25.12
C LYS A 297 -18.76 6.53 24.16
N GLY A 298 -17.46 6.62 24.45
CA GLY A 298 -16.40 5.96 23.65
C GLY A 298 -16.56 4.46 23.64
N LEU A 299 -16.85 3.83 24.80
CA LEU A 299 -17.10 2.40 24.92
C LEU A 299 -18.29 1.94 24.06
N ARG A 300 -19.41 2.67 24.14
CA ARG A 300 -20.59 2.38 23.31
C ARG A 300 -20.27 2.52 21.82
N GLY A 301 -19.52 3.57 21.45
CA GLY A 301 -19.06 3.79 20.07
C GLY A 301 -18.20 2.60 19.58
N PHE A 302 -17.22 2.18 20.38
CA PHE A 302 -16.41 1.00 20.08
C PHE A 302 -17.28 -0.23 19.81
N TRP A 303 -18.18 -0.60 20.72
CA TRP A 303 -19.04 -1.77 20.58
C TRP A 303 -19.94 -1.69 19.35
N THR A 304 -20.54 -0.52 19.10
CA THR A 304 -21.45 -0.30 17.96
C THR A 304 -20.71 -0.53 16.63
N HIS A 305 -19.57 0.12 16.45
CA HIS A 305 -18.83 0.04 15.19
C HIS A 305 -18.15 -1.32 15.01
N TYR A 306 -17.56 -1.87 16.07
CA TYR A 306 -16.93 -3.19 16.00
C TYR A 306 -17.95 -4.28 15.66
N ARG A 307 -19.15 -4.25 16.27
CA ARG A 307 -20.25 -5.17 15.95
C ARG A 307 -20.74 -5.00 14.51
N ALA A 308 -20.84 -3.77 14.02
CA ALA A 308 -21.20 -3.52 12.62
C ALA A 308 -20.20 -4.20 11.68
N GLY A 309 -18.89 -4.10 11.98
CA GLY A 309 -17.86 -4.81 11.24
C GLY A 309 -17.97 -6.34 11.30
N LEU A 310 -18.20 -6.90 12.49
CA LEU A 310 -18.42 -8.35 12.65
C LEU A 310 -19.58 -8.86 11.78
N GLN A 311 -20.57 -8.01 11.49
CA GLN A 311 -21.74 -8.29 10.65
C GLN A 311 -21.57 -7.87 9.19
N ASN A 312 -20.37 -7.41 8.78
CA ASN A 312 -20.08 -6.86 7.46
C ASN A 312 -21.03 -5.71 7.06
N ARG A 313 -21.39 -4.85 8.01
CA ARG A 313 -22.26 -3.68 7.80
C ARG A 313 -21.42 -2.42 7.69
N TYR A 314 -21.71 -1.59 6.69
CA TYR A 314 -21.06 -0.31 6.40
C TYR A 314 -22.12 0.79 6.42
N PRO A 315 -22.39 1.42 7.59
CA PRO A 315 -23.36 2.51 7.70
C PRO A 315 -23.00 3.68 6.77
N GLN A 316 -23.99 4.24 6.09
CA GLN A 316 -23.78 5.30 5.08
C GLN A 316 -23.35 6.64 5.69
N ASP A 317 -23.74 6.93 6.92
CA ASP A 317 -23.33 8.11 7.68
C ASP A 317 -21.82 8.21 7.87
N LEU A 318 -21.11 7.08 7.95
CA LEU A 318 -19.66 7.04 7.98
C LEU A 318 -19.00 7.22 6.59
N GLN A 319 -19.72 6.97 5.50
CA GLN A 319 -19.18 7.09 4.14
C GLN A 319 -19.24 8.52 3.60
N ALA A 320 -20.10 9.38 4.17
CA ALA A 320 -20.38 10.72 3.68
C ALA A 320 -19.75 11.85 4.52
N SER A 321 -18.92 11.55 5.53
CA SER A 321 -18.41 12.57 6.46
C SER A 321 -17.20 13.32 5.89
N PRO A 322 -17.34 14.60 5.45
CA PRO A 322 -16.23 15.42 4.98
C PRO A 322 -15.16 15.68 6.05
N THR A 323 -15.50 15.53 7.32
CA THR A 323 -14.64 15.78 8.48
C THR A 323 -13.63 14.68 8.79
N ALA A 324 -13.75 13.52 8.17
CA ALA A 324 -12.82 12.40 8.42
C ALA A 324 -11.40 12.65 7.88
N ALA A 325 -11.21 13.70 7.11
CA ALA A 325 -9.97 14.01 6.38
C ALA A 325 -9.26 15.29 6.88
N ALA A 326 -9.36 15.62 8.16
CA ALA A 326 -8.47 16.65 8.71
C ALA A 326 -7.01 16.22 8.49
N PRO A 327 -6.15 17.09 7.92
CA PRO A 327 -4.76 16.74 7.66
C PRO A 327 -4.08 16.35 8.97
N VAL A 328 -3.39 15.23 8.96
CA VAL A 328 -2.33 15.01 9.95
C VAL A 328 -1.34 16.14 9.73
N ALA A 329 -1.19 17.04 10.71
CA ALA A 329 -0.24 18.11 10.61
C ALA A 329 1.11 17.54 10.18
N ALA A 330 1.62 18.04 9.06
CA ALA A 330 2.96 17.72 8.60
C ALA A 330 3.95 18.29 9.62
N SER A 331 4.31 17.49 10.61
CA SER A 331 5.35 17.83 11.57
C SER A 331 6.66 17.30 11.01
N GLY A 332 7.41 18.15 10.34
CA GLY A 332 8.75 17.81 9.92
C GLY A 332 9.14 18.49 8.61
N ALA A 333 10.39 18.90 8.54
CA ALA A 333 11.02 19.43 7.34
C ALA A 333 10.81 18.44 6.16
N PRO A 334 10.77 18.94 4.92
CA PRO A 334 10.65 18.07 3.74
C PRO A 334 11.79 17.03 3.77
N PRO A 335 11.51 15.78 3.37
CA PRO A 335 12.51 14.73 3.33
C PRO A 335 13.67 15.17 2.44
N GLN A 336 14.90 15.00 2.93
CA GLN A 336 16.10 15.34 2.17
C GLN A 336 16.18 14.49 0.90
N SER A 337 16.49 15.12 -0.23
CA SER A 337 16.73 14.44 -1.51
C SER A 337 17.86 13.39 -1.35
N PHE A 338 17.76 12.31 -2.13
CA PHE A 338 18.86 11.33 -2.22
C PHE A 338 20.13 12.03 -2.69
N PRO A 339 21.30 11.77 -2.08
CA PRO A 339 22.55 12.27 -2.60
C PRO A 339 22.74 11.72 -4.02
N LYS A 340 23.16 12.59 -4.95
CA LYS A 340 23.56 12.15 -6.29
C LYS A 340 24.74 11.20 -6.09
N SER A 341 24.63 9.97 -6.56
CA SER A 341 25.75 9.05 -6.64
C SER A 341 26.86 9.69 -7.49
N VAL A 342 28.06 9.77 -6.93
CA VAL A 342 29.31 10.10 -7.62
C VAL A 342 29.75 8.88 -8.41
#